data_f936ac24109915fe5e989dad03f0791d
#
_entry.id   f936ac24109915fe5e989dad03f0791d
#
_cell.length_a   1.000
_cell.length_b   1.000
_cell.length_c   1.000
_cell.angle_alpha   90.00
_cell.angle_beta   90.00
_cell.angle_gamma   90.00
#
_symmetry.space_group_name_H-M   'P 1'
#
loop_
_entity.id
_entity.type
_entity.pdbx_description
1 polymer ?
#
loop_
_entity_poly.entity_id
_entity_poly.type
_entity_poly.pdbx_seq_one_letter_code
_entity_poly.pdbx_strand_id
1 'polypeptide(L)'
;MPDFTKILIANRGEIAIRIMRAANEMGKKTVAVFAEEDKLGLHRFKADEAYRIGHGMGPVAAYLAIEEIIRVARDCGADAIHPGYGLLSENPDLVDACERNGIVFIGPVSYTHLRAHETVHY
;
A
#
# COMPACT_ATOMS: atom_id res chain seq x y z
N MET A 1 1.39 -14.90 12.73
CA MET A 1 1.22 -13.79 11.80
C MET A 1 1.73 -12.51 12.41
N PRO A 2 2.56 -11.76 11.72
CA PRO A 2 3.04 -10.51 12.30
C PRO A 2 1.89 -9.53 12.50
N ASP A 3 1.95 -8.83 13.60
CA ASP A 3 0.96 -7.82 13.92
C ASP A 3 1.35 -6.49 13.28
N PHE A 4 0.38 -5.65 13.03
CA PHE A 4 0.62 -4.32 12.48
C PHE A 4 -0.46 -3.36 12.97
N THR A 5 -0.14 -2.08 13.00
CA THR A 5 -1.02 -1.07 13.56
C THR A 5 -1.41 0.01 12.56
N LYS A 6 -0.58 0.28 11.58
CA LYS A 6 -0.84 1.34 10.59
C LYS A 6 -0.61 0.78 9.20
N ILE A 7 -1.64 0.85 8.36
CA ILE A 7 -1.64 0.27 7.02
C ILE A 7 -1.65 1.38 5.97
N LEU A 8 -0.67 1.34 5.06
CA LEU A 8 -0.70 2.19 3.87
C LEU A 8 -1.43 1.44 2.77
N ILE A 9 -2.44 2.08 2.20
CA ILE A 9 -3.24 1.48 1.13
C ILE A 9 -2.73 2.03 -0.20
N ALA A 10 -2.04 1.17 -0.96
CA ALA A 10 -1.42 1.56 -2.23
C ALA A 10 -2.39 1.33 -3.39
N ASN A 11 -3.50 2.04 -3.35
CA ASN A 11 -4.54 1.95 -4.37
C ASN A 11 -5.41 3.21 -4.30
N ARG A 12 -6.43 3.28 -5.13
CA ARG A 12 -7.27 4.46 -5.25
C ARG A 12 -8.74 4.09 -5.30
N GLY A 13 -9.59 5.10 -5.18
CA GLY A 13 -11.04 4.98 -5.40
C GLY A 13 -11.72 4.03 -4.42
N GLU A 14 -12.73 3.35 -4.91
CA GLU A 14 -13.57 2.48 -4.09
C GLU A 14 -12.78 1.32 -3.49
N ILE A 15 -11.80 0.79 -4.22
CA ILE A 15 -10.96 -0.29 -3.71
C ILE A 15 -10.25 0.17 -2.44
N ALA A 16 -9.64 1.36 -2.49
CA ALA A 16 -8.94 1.91 -1.33
C ALA A 16 -9.90 2.14 -0.16
N ILE A 17 -11.09 2.67 -0.44
CA ILE A 17 -12.08 2.97 0.58
C ILE A 17 -12.54 1.70 1.29
N ARG A 18 -12.75 0.61 0.55
CA ARG A 18 -13.15 -0.66 1.14
C ARG A 18 -12.10 -1.20 2.10
N ILE A 19 -10.84 -1.09 1.71
CA ILE A 19 -9.74 -1.54 2.55
C ILE A 19 -9.65 -0.69 3.82
N MET A 20 -9.81 0.62 3.68
CA MET A 20 -9.79 1.54 4.81
C MET A 20 -10.90 1.22 5.80
N ARG A 21 -12.09 0.91 5.29
CA ARG A 21 -13.22 0.56 6.14
C ARG A 21 -12.92 -0.71 6.94
N ALA A 22 -12.42 -1.74 6.28
CA ALA A 22 -12.06 -2.99 6.93
C ALA A 22 -10.97 -2.77 7.98
N ALA A 23 -9.96 -1.97 7.65
CA ALA A 23 -8.87 -1.67 8.59
C ALA A 23 -9.39 -0.93 9.81
N ASN A 24 -10.26 0.05 9.61
CA ASN A 24 -10.83 0.81 10.72
C ASN A 24 -11.68 -0.09 11.64
N GLU A 25 -12.41 -1.03 11.06
CA GLU A 25 -13.20 -1.98 11.86
C GLU A 25 -12.30 -2.87 12.73
N MET A 26 -11.07 -3.08 12.28
CA MET A 26 -10.08 -3.86 13.04
C MET A 26 -9.26 -2.98 14.00
N GLY A 27 -9.60 -1.72 14.11
CA GLY A 27 -8.87 -0.79 14.97
C GLY A 27 -7.51 -0.36 14.46
N LYS A 28 -7.26 -0.51 13.17
CA LYS A 28 -5.98 -0.12 12.57
C LYS A 28 -6.03 1.30 12.06
N LYS A 29 -4.88 1.97 12.05
CA LYS A 29 -4.74 3.28 11.42
C LYS A 29 -4.55 3.12 9.93
N THR A 30 -5.02 4.07 9.15
CA THR A 30 -4.95 4.00 7.69
C THR A 30 -4.20 5.18 7.10
N VAL A 31 -3.42 4.91 6.06
CA VAL A 31 -2.68 5.92 5.31
C VAL A 31 -3.06 5.79 3.85
N ALA A 32 -3.52 6.88 3.26
CA ALA A 32 -3.80 6.94 1.83
C ALA A 32 -2.61 7.55 1.10
N VAL A 33 -2.37 7.09 -0.13
CA VAL A 33 -1.49 7.78 -1.06
C VAL A 33 -2.35 8.20 -2.24
N PHE A 34 -2.04 9.34 -2.85
CA PHE A 34 -2.86 9.83 -3.94
C PHE A 34 -2.01 10.55 -4.99
N ALA A 35 -2.35 10.33 -6.26
CA ALA A 35 -1.79 11.08 -7.36
C ALA A 35 -2.41 12.49 -7.38
N GLU A 36 -1.76 13.42 -8.03
CA GLU A 36 -2.26 14.80 -8.13
C GLU A 36 -3.70 14.84 -8.67
N GLU A 37 -3.99 13.99 -9.66
CA GLU A 37 -5.32 13.93 -10.26
C GLU A 37 -6.42 13.48 -9.29
N ASP A 38 -6.03 12.81 -8.23
CA ASP A 38 -6.95 12.28 -7.22
C ASP A 38 -6.98 13.10 -5.93
N LYS A 39 -6.42 14.30 -5.95
CA LYS A 39 -6.32 15.10 -4.71
C LYS A 39 -7.68 15.43 -4.10
N LEU A 40 -8.74 15.40 -4.89
CA LEU A 40 -10.10 15.60 -4.39
C LEU A 40 -10.88 14.28 -4.31
N GLY A 41 -10.21 13.15 -4.56
CA GLY A 41 -10.84 11.85 -4.48
C GLY A 41 -11.19 11.46 -3.05
N LEU A 42 -12.30 10.73 -2.90
CA LEU A 42 -12.79 10.37 -1.58
C LEU A 42 -11.82 9.54 -0.77
N HIS A 43 -11.03 8.68 -1.42
CA HIS A 43 -10.13 7.80 -0.66
C HIS A 43 -9.11 8.60 0.16
N ARG A 44 -8.68 9.76 -0.34
CA ARG A 44 -7.77 10.62 0.39
C ARG A 44 -8.37 11.09 1.71
N PHE A 45 -9.66 11.40 1.71
CA PHE A 45 -10.33 11.98 2.88
C PHE A 45 -10.84 10.93 3.87
N LYS A 46 -10.86 9.67 3.46
CA LYS A 46 -11.35 8.59 4.32
C LYS A 46 -10.27 7.99 5.21
N ALA A 47 -9.00 8.25 4.91
CA ALA A 47 -7.89 7.71 5.68
C ALA A 47 -7.54 8.62 6.85
N ASP A 48 -6.85 8.08 7.83
CA ASP A 48 -6.36 8.86 8.97
C ASP A 48 -5.27 9.84 8.55
N GLU A 49 -4.44 9.44 7.57
CA GLU A 49 -3.38 10.28 7.01
C GLU A 49 -3.39 10.11 5.50
N ALA A 50 -2.93 11.12 4.77
CA ALA A 50 -2.88 11.05 3.32
C ALA A 50 -1.64 11.80 2.80
N TYR A 51 -0.98 11.22 1.81
CA TYR A 51 0.25 11.79 1.24
C TYR A 51 0.22 11.72 -0.28
N ARG A 52 0.62 12.80 -0.94
CA ARG A 52 0.70 12.81 -2.40
C ARG A 52 1.93 12.04 -2.87
N ILE A 53 1.76 11.28 -3.94
CA ILE A 53 2.85 10.52 -4.57
C ILE A 53 2.90 10.83 -6.06
N GLY A 54 3.98 10.43 -6.71
CA GLY A 54 4.11 10.52 -8.16
C GLY A 54 4.15 11.93 -8.68
N HIS A 55 4.84 12.82 -7.97
CA HIS A 55 4.96 14.21 -8.39
C HIS A 55 5.54 14.30 -9.82
N GLY A 56 4.80 14.94 -10.70
CA GLY A 56 5.20 15.04 -12.10
C GLY A 56 4.93 13.79 -12.95
N MET A 57 4.32 12.76 -12.37
CA MET A 57 3.97 11.52 -13.07
C MET A 57 2.49 11.54 -13.48
N GLY A 58 2.12 10.72 -14.46
CA GLY A 58 0.72 10.52 -14.78
C GLY A 58 0.02 9.74 -13.68
N PRO A 59 -1.34 9.69 -13.71
CA PRO A 59 -2.09 9.08 -12.62
C PRO A 59 -1.79 7.59 -12.39
N VAL A 60 -1.62 6.82 -13.47
CA VAL A 60 -1.30 5.40 -13.31
C VAL A 60 0.11 5.21 -12.79
N ALA A 61 1.07 5.95 -13.37
CA ALA A 61 2.48 5.83 -12.98
C ALA A 61 2.70 6.17 -11.51
N ALA A 62 1.95 7.13 -10.97
CA ALA A 62 2.08 7.52 -9.57
C ALA A 62 1.80 6.33 -8.64
N TYR A 63 0.75 5.56 -8.94
CA TYR A 63 0.38 4.41 -8.11
C TYR A 63 1.27 3.19 -8.32
N LEU A 64 2.16 3.25 -9.31
CA LEU A 64 3.14 2.19 -9.56
C LEU A 64 4.55 2.57 -9.08
N ALA A 65 4.69 3.72 -8.45
CA ALA A 65 5.99 4.24 -8.00
C ALA A 65 6.36 3.60 -6.66
N ILE A 66 6.89 2.40 -6.70
CA ILE A 66 7.21 1.60 -5.51
C ILE A 66 8.11 2.35 -4.54
N GLU A 67 9.17 2.98 -5.04
CA GLU A 67 10.11 3.68 -4.15
C GLU A 67 9.47 4.82 -3.39
N GLU A 68 8.56 5.57 -4.03
CA GLU A 68 7.86 6.65 -3.34
C GLU A 68 6.89 6.11 -2.30
N ILE A 69 6.20 5.02 -2.63
CA ILE A 69 5.26 4.40 -1.71
C ILE A 69 5.99 3.90 -0.46
N ILE A 70 7.13 3.25 -0.65
CA ILE A 70 7.94 2.78 0.47
C ILE A 70 8.46 3.95 1.30
N ARG A 71 8.90 5.02 0.64
CA ARG A 71 9.38 6.21 1.34
C ARG A 71 8.28 6.80 2.21
N VAL A 72 7.07 6.92 1.68
CA VAL A 72 5.94 7.43 2.46
C VAL A 72 5.65 6.52 3.65
N ALA A 73 5.66 5.20 3.43
CA ALA A 73 5.41 4.24 4.51
C ALA A 73 6.43 4.41 5.63
N ARG A 74 7.69 4.56 5.29
CA ARG A 74 8.75 4.75 6.29
C ARG A 74 8.60 6.08 7.01
N ASP A 75 8.33 7.14 6.27
CA ASP A 75 8.25 8.49 6.84
C ASP A 75 7.07 8.63 7.80
N CYS A 76 5.95 7.99 7.52
CA CYS A 76 4.77 8.09 8.37
C CYS A 76 4.66 6.97 9.42
N GLY A 77 5.58 6.03 9.39
CA GLY A 77 5.57 4.92 10.35
C GLY A 77 4.57 3.83 10.05
N ALA A 78 4.16 3.67 8.79
CA ALA A 78 3.29 2.57 8.39
C ALA A 78 4.08 1.26 8.47
N ASP A 79 3.49 0.26 9.09
CA ASP A 79 4.14 -1.04 9.26
C ASP A 79 3.55 -2.13 8.37
N ALA A 80 2.56 -1.77 7.54
CA ALA A 80 1.98 -2.68 6.56
C ALA A 80 1.58 -1.92 5.31
N ILE A 81 1.57 -2.61 4.17
CA ILE A 81 1.09 -2.07 2.90
C ILE A 81 0.09 -3.05 2.29
N HIS A 82 -1.07 -2.53 1.90
CA HIS A 82 -2.10 -3.30 1.22
C HIS A 82 -2.27 -2.73 -0.19
N PRO A 83 -1.95 -3.49 -1.23
CA PRO A 83 -2.00 -2.96 -2.62
C PRO A 83 -3.38 -3.02 -3.27
N GLY A 84 -4.35 -3.69 -2.67
CA GLY A 84 -5.67 -3.84 -3.26
C GLY A 84 -5.67 -4.73 -4.49
N TYR A 85 -6.49 -4.36 -5.47
CA TYR A 85 -6.56 -5.06 -6.76
C TYR A 85 -5.85 -4.26 -7.83
N GLY A 86 -5.31 -4.96 -8.85
CA GLY A 86 -4.64 -4.29 -9.96
C GLY A 86 -3.42 -3.52 -9.49
N LEU A 87 -2.98 -2.56 -10.28
CA LEU A 87 -1.82 -1.74 -9.94
C LEU A 87 -0.66 -2.61 -9.43
N LEU A 88 -0.29 -2.50 -8.17
CA LEU A 88 0.84 -3.23 -7.61
C LEU A 88 0.46 -4.54 -6.92
N SER A 89 -0.79 -4.97 -7.01
CA SER A 89 -1.27 -6.09 -6.21
C SER A 89 -0.51 -7.41 -6.42
N GLU A 90 0.02 -7.64 -7.62
CA GLU A 90 0.77 -8.87 -7.89
C GLU A 90 2.20 -8.58 -8.31
N ASN A 91 2.70 -7.40 -7.98
CA ASN A 91 4.05 -7.01 -8.37
C ASN A 91 5.07 -7.51 -7.35
N PRO A 92 5.96 -8.45 -7.75
CA PRO A 92 6.95 -8.99 -6.82
C PRO A 92 7.95 -7.94 -6.33
N ASP A 93 8.17 -6.87 -7.08
CA ASP A 93 9.08 -5.82 -6.65
C ASP A 93 8.56 -5.09 -5.41
N LEU A 94 7.24 -4.95 -5.30
CA LEU A 94 6.65 -4.35 -4.09
C LEU A 94 6.83 -5.28 -2.89
N VAL A 95 6.61 -6.57 -3.10
CA VAL A 95 6.80 -7.57 -2.04
C VAL A 95 8.25 -7.54 -1.54
N ASP A 96 9.21 -7.52 -2.47
CA ASP A 96 10.63 -7.43 -2.11
C ASP A 96 10.95 -6.15 -1.35
N ALA A 97 10.40 -5.02 -1.80
CA ALA A 97 10.65 -3.74 -1.16
C ALA A 97 10.09 -3.72 0.27
N CYS A 98 8.90 -4.28 0.47
CA CYS A 98 8.32 -4.39 1.80
C CYS A 98 9.21 -5.23 2.71
N GLU A 99 9.65 -6.38 2.21
CA GLU A 99 10.49 -7.29 2.97
C GLU A 99 11.80 -6.63 3.39
N ARG A 100 12.45 -5.94 2.46
CA ARG A 100 13.72 -5.25 2.75
C ARG A 100 13.57 -4.13 3.77
N ASN A 101 12.39 -3.59 3.91
CA ASN A 101 12.13 -2.44 4.80
C ASN A 101 11.36 -2.83 6.05
N GLY A 102 11.18 -4.12 6.31
CA GLY A 102 10.48 -4.58 7.51
C GLY A 102 9.01 -4.23 7.54
N ILE A 103 8.39 -4.10 6.37
CA ILE A 103 6.98 -3.76 6.21
C ILE A 103 6.20 -5.01 5.84
N VAL A 104 5.07 -5.24 6.52
CA VAL A 104 4.22 -6.39 6.23
C VAL A 104 3.48 -6.14 4.90
N PHE A 105 3.58 -7.09 3.98
CA PHE A 105 2.81 -7.02 2.74
C PHE A 105 1.50 -7.77 2.94
N ILE A 106 0.37 -7.09 2.73
CA ILE A 106 -0.96 -7.69 2.90
C ILE A 106 -1.52 -7.99 1.52
N GLY A 107 -1.56 -9.25 1.14
CA GLY A 107 -2.12 -9.63 -0.14
C GLY A 107 -1.42 -10.84 -0.72
N PRO A 108 -1.90 -11.30 -1.89
CA PRO A 108 -1.30 -12.46 -2.54
C PRO A 108 0.06 -12.13 -3.15
N VAL A 109 0.96 -13.11 -3.18
CA VAL A 109 2.20 -13.01 -3.93
C VAL A 109 2.22 -14.12 -4.97
N SER A 110 3.00 -13.94 -6.04
CA SER A 110 3.11 -14.98 -7.06
C SER A 110 3.82 -16.21 -6.47
N TYR A 111 3.39 -17.38 -6.91
CA TYR A 111 4.00 -18.63 -6.46
C TYR A 111 5.50 -18.67 -6.78
N THR A 112 5.88 -18.17 -7.94
CA THR A 112 7.29 -18.11 -8.33
C THR A 112 8.09 -17.27 -7.35
N HIS A 113 7.55 -16.15 -6.94
CA HIS A 113 8.20 -15.27 -5.98
C HIS A 113 8.34 -15.95 -4.61
N LEU A 114 7.29 -16.64 -4.17
CA LEU A 114 7.33 -17.39 -2.90
C LEU A 114 8.45 -18.41 -2.90
N ARG A 115 8.63 -19.11 -4.00
CA ARG A 115 9.69 -20.10 -4.11
C ARG A 115 11.08 -19.50 -4.00
N ALA A 116 11.25 -18.29 -4.51
CA ALA A 116 12.53 -17.62 -4.45
C ALA A 116 12.90 -17.23 -3.02
N HIS A 117 11.92 -16.95 -2.18
CA HIS A 117 12.15 -16.49 -0.81
C HIS A 117 11.90 -17.56 0.25
N GLU A 118 11.05 -18.50 -0.02
CA GLU A 118 10.76 -19.65 0.83
C GLU A 118 10.18 -19.36 2.22
N THR A 119 10.05 -18.12 2.59
CA THR A 119 9.65 -17.77 3.96
C THR A 119 8.44 -16.86 4.02
N VAL A 120 7.76 -16.64 2.92
CA VAL A 120 6.59 -15.76 2.89
C VAL A 120 5.34 -16.58 3.19
N HIS A 121 4.59 -16.17 4.21
CA HIS A 121 3.37 -16.85 4.64
C HIS A 121 2.25 -15.85 4.85
N TYR A 122 1.05 -16.32 4.66
CA TYR A 122 -0.15 -15.54 4.88
C TYR A 122 -1.02 -16.20 5.92
#